data_20e452fb0541da172aa8e01f88f35834
#
_entry.id   20e452fb0541da172aa8e01f88f35834
#
_cell.length_a   1.000
_cell.length_b   1.000
_cell.length_c   1.000
_cell.angle_alpha   90.00
_cell.angle_beta   90.00
_cell.angle_gamma   90.00
#
_symmetry.space_group_name_H-M   'P 1'
#
loop_
_entity.id
_entity.type
_entity.pdbx_description
1 polymer ?
#
loop_
_entity_poly.entity_id
_entity_poly.type
_entity_poly.pdbx_seq_one_letter_code
_entity_poly.pdbx_strand_id
1 'polypeptide(L)'
;MCGNGSRCATLLAHKLGMAPAEHLMLTDAGTVHAQVFSEAGEVEVQLTPVRDVALNFSLDLGGTSFTAHFANTGVPHTVIIADDVKALDIKGLGALVRYHAHFAPAGTNANFIQILGREELLLRTYERGVENETYACGTGAAASVAVAHALGLCEAKARVTTSGSEMLEITVRGTDIFLRGKAQLVYQGEFSPAALGL
;
A
#
# COMPACT_ATOMS: atom_id res chain seq x y z
N MET A 1 5.79 3.18 -8.67
CA MET A 1 4.94 1.97 -8.56
C MET A 1 3.59 2.34 -7.97
N CYS A 2 2.49 1.83 -8.53
CA CYS A 2 1.13 2.00 -8.02
C CYS A 2 0.43 0.64 -7.99
N GLY A 3 0.23 0.08 -6.80
CA GLY A 3 -0.36 -1.27 -6.64
C GLY A 3 -1.75 -1.41 -7.25
N ASN A 4 -2.60 -0.37 -7.12
CA ASN A 4 -3.95 -0.36 -7.71
C ASN A 4 -3.87 -0.33 -9.24
N GLY A 5 -3.08 0.59 -9.81
CA GLY A 5 -2.91 0.69 -11.26
C GLY A 5 -2.33 -0.58 -11.88
N SER A 6 -1.35 -1.20 -11.22
CA SER A 6 -0.75 -2.46 -11.68
C SER A 6 -1.77 -3.60 -11.70
N ARG A 7 -2.60 -3.74 -10.64
CA ARG A 7 -3.67 -4.76 -10.63
C ARG A 7 -4.69 -4.55 -11.77
N CYS A 8 -5.10 -3.29 -11.97
CA CYS A 8 -6.04 -2.97 -13.05
C CYS A 8 -5.46 -3.25 -14.43
N ALA A 9 -4.22 -2.84 -14.70
CA ALA A 9 -3.55 -3.09 -15.97
C ALA A 9 -3.37 -4.60 -16.24
N THR A 10 -2.95 -5.36 -15.22
CA THR A 10 -2.81 -6.82 -15.29
C THR A 10 -4.13 -7.49 -15.66
N LEU A 11 -5.23 -7.13 -14.95
CA LEU A 11 -6.55 -7.70 -15.24
C LEU A 11 -7.01 -7.36 -16.66
N LEU A 12 -6.84 -6.10 -17.08
CA LEU A 12 -7.25 -5.64 -18.40
C LEU A 12 -6.48 -6.37 -19.52
N ALA A 13 -5.16 -6.47 -19.41
CA ALA A 13 -4.33 -7.18 -20.37
C ALA A 13 -4.77 -8.65 -20.51
N HIS A 14 -5.04 -9.32 -19.38
CA HIS A 14 -5.56 -10.69 -19.41
C HIS A 14 -6.95 -10.79 -20.06
N LYS A 15 -7.88 -9.92 -19.69
CA LYS A 15 -9.25 -9.92 -20.26
C LYS A 15 -9.29 -9.64 -21.76
N LEU A 16 -8.36 -8.84 -22.26
CA LEU A 16 -8.21 -8.54 -23.68
C LEU A 16 -7.45 -9.63 -24.47
N GLY A 17 -7.01 -10.70 -23.80
CA GLY A 17 -6.22 -11.76 -24.43
C GLY A 17 -4.79 -11.35 -24.81
N MET A 18 -4.31 -10.19 -24.30
CA MET A 18 -2.96 -9.69 -24.55
C MET A 18 -1.89 -10.40 -23.72
N ALA A 19 -2.28 -10.98 -22.58
CA ALA A 19 -1.38 -11.70 -21.70
C ALA A 19 -2.07 -12.91 -21.04
N PRO A 20 -1.33 -14.00 -20.73
CA PRO A 20 -1.85 -15.10 -19.92
C PRO A 20 -2.17 -14.65 -18.49
N ALA A 21 -2.79 -15.54 -17.69
CA ALA A 21 -3.13 -15.22 -16.30
C ALA A 21 -1.90 -14.88 -15.44
N GLU A 22 -0.78 -15.52 -15.70
CA GLU A 22 0.53 -15.21 -15.09
C GLU A 22 1.43 -14.60 -16.16
N HIS A 23 1.94 -13.38 -15.90
CA HIS A 23 2.79 -12.67 -16.85
C HIS A 23 3.69 -11.64 -16.17
N LEU A 24 4.64 -11.14 -16.93
CA LEU A 24 5.51 -10.04 -16.55
C LEU A 24 5.02 -8.74 -17.19
N MET A 25 4.91 -7.70 -16.39
CA MET A 25 4.57 -6.36 -16.84
C MET A 25 5.81 -5.47 -16.75
N LEU A 26 6.23 -4.88 -17.87
CA LEU A 26 7.32 -3.92 -17.89
C LEU A 26 6.80 -2.54 -17.49
N THR A 27 7.42 -1.93 -16.49
CA THR A 27 7.06 -0.60 -15.98
C THR A 27 8.30 0.26 -15.81
N ASP A 28 8.14 1.56 -15.60
CA ASP A 28 9.26 2.47 -15.29
C ASP A 28 9.96 2.09 -13.97
N ALA A 29 9.27 1.37 -13.08
CA ALA A 29 9.84 0.84 -11.84
C ALA A 29 10.55 -0.52 -12.02
N GLY A 30 10.63 -1.02 -13.24
CA GLY A 30 11.19 -2.32 -13.60
C GLY A 30 10.12 -3.35 -13.95
N THR A 31 10.53 -4.61 -14.01
CA THR A 31 9.65 -5.73 -14.30
C THR A 31 8.84 -6.11 -13.05
N VAL A 32 7.53 -6.25 -13.23
CA VAL A 32 6.56 -6.62 -12.20
C VAL A 32 5.99 -7.99 -12.54
N HIS A 33 6.11 -8.94 -11.61
CA HIS A 33 5.37 -10.20 -11.69
C HIS A 33 3.91 -9.96 -11.35
N ALA A 34 3.02 -10.50 -12.16
CA ALA A 34 1.59 -10.33 -12.02
C ALA A 34 0.84 -11.62 -12.27
N GLN A 35 -0.19 -11.91 -11.47
CA GLN A 35 -1.03 -13.09 -11.57
C GLN A 35 -2.50 -12.74 -11.38
N VAL A 36 -3.35 -13.19 -12.31
CA VAL A 36 -4.81 -13.06 -12.26
C VAL A 36 -5.41 -14.34 -11.67
N PHE A 37 -6.24 -14.19 -10.64
CA PHE A 37 -7.05 -15.26 -10.02
C PHE A 37 -8.50 -15.06 -10.46
N SER A 38 -8.85 -15.54 -11.65
CA SER A 38 -10.13 -15.23 -12.30
C SER A 38 -11.34 -15.65 -11.48
N GLU A 39 -11.31 -16.80 -10.82
CA GLU A 39 -12.41 -17.30 -9.98
C GLU A 39 -12.65 -16.41 -8.75
N ALA A 40 -11.59 -15.87 -8.17
CA ALA A 40 -11.68 -14.97 -7.02
C ALA A 40 -11.93 -13.50 -7.41
N GLY A 41 -11.75 -13.14 -8.68
CA GLY A 41 -11.78 -11.75 -9.15
C GLY A 41 -10.65 -10.91 -8.57
N GLU A 42 -9.50 -11.52 -8.30
CA GLU A 42 -8.34 -10.92 -7.65
C GLU A 42 -7.11 -10.93 -8.55
N VAL A 43 -6.21 -10.02 -8.27
CA VAL A 43 -4.91 -9.91 -8.94
C VAL A 43 -3.83 -9.75 -7.88
N GLU A 44 -2.75 -10.53 -8.00
CA GLU A 44 -1.52 -10.37 -7.25
C GLU A 44 -0.48 -9.68 -8.12
N VAL A 45 0.23 -8.73 -7.55
CA VAL A 45 1.38 -8.05 -8.18
C VAL A 45 2.54 -7.97 -7.22
N GLN A 46 3.74 -8.21 -7.74
CA GLN A 46 4.96 -7.93 -6.99
C GLN A 46 5.18 -6.43 -6.94
N LEU A 47 5.39 -5.89 -5.75
CA LEU A 47 5.74 -4.49 -5.55
C LEU A 47 7.27 -4.31 -5.58
N THR A 48 7.70 -3.06 -5.54
CA THR A 48 9.13 -2.75 -5.34
C THR A 48 9.61 -3.38 -4.03
N PRO A 49 10.76 -4.07 -4.03
CA PRO A 49 11.32 -4.67 -2.82
C PRO A 49 11.47 -3.68 -1.68
N VAL A 50 11.24 -4.16 -0.46
CA VAL A 50 11.37 -3.34 0.75
C VAL A 50 12.83 -2.98 0.99
N ARG A 51 13.07 -1.71 1.30
CA ARG A 51 14.39 -1.16 1.62
C ARG A 51 14.29 -0.18 2.79
N ASP A 52 15.44 0.18 3.33
CA ASP A 52 15.60 1.24 4.32
C ASP A 52 14.71 1.02 5.57
N VAL A 53 14.61 -0.23 6.05
CA VAL A 53 13.79 -0.54 7.21
C VAL A 53 14.45 0.01 8.48
N ALA A 54 13.74 0.89 9.20
CA ALA A 54 14.13 1.39 10.51
C ALA A 54 13.00 1.14 11.52
N LEU A 55 13.35 0.58 12.66
CA LEU A 55 12.37 0.19 13.67
C LEU A 55 12.60 0.95 14.98
N ASN A 56 11.53 1.18 15.75
CA ASN A 56 11.55 1.65 17.11
C ASN A 56 12.28 2.99 17.31
N PHE A 57 12.00 3.99 16.48
CA PHE A 57 12.48 5.35 16.72
C PHE A 57 11.34 6.25 17.22
N SER A 58 11.71 7.32 17.93
CA SER A 58 10.75 8.26 18.49
C SER A 58 10.47 9.42 17.54
N LEU A 59 9.21 9.79 17.39
CA LEU A 59 8.76 11.02 16.75
C LEU A 59 7.96 11.86 17.72
N ASP A 60 8.28 13.15 17.82
CA ASP A 60 7.45 14.13 18.52
C ASP A 60 6.38 14.67 17.58
N LEU A 61 5.14 14.36 17.85
CA LEU A 61 4.00 14.82 17.06
C LEU A 61 3.19 15.83 17.89
N GLY A 62 3.62 17.09 17.87
CA GLY A 62 2.94 18.17 18.57
C GLY A 62 3.06 18.10 20.11
N GLY A 63 4.22 17.70 20.62
CA GLY A 63 4.51 17.57 22.05
C GLY A 63 4.15 16.20 22.63
N THR A 64 3.68 15.26 21.82
CA THR A 64 3.45 13.86 22.20
C THR A 64 4.44 12.96 21.47
N SER A 65 5.17 12.13 22.22
CA SER A 65 6.12 11.19 21.65
C SER A 65 5.44 9.90 21.22
N PHE A 66 5.66 9.51 19.95
CA PHE A 66 5.18 8.25 19.37
C PHE A 66 6.34 7.35 18.99
N THR A 67 6.19 6.05 19.22
CA THR A 67 7.09 5.05 18.62
C THR A 67 6.69 4.86 17.17
N ALA A 68 7.64 5.09 16.27
CA ALA A 68 7.45 4.97 14.84
C ALA A 68 8.44 3.98 14.22
N HIS A 69 8.09 3.53 13.05
CA HIS A 69 8.88 2.63 12.22
C HIS A 69 8.86 3.16 10.79
N PHE A 70 9.81 2.73 9.97
CA PHE A 70 9.91 3.17 8.59
C PHE A 70 10.21 1.99 7.67
N ALA A 71 9.64 2.00 6.47
CA ALA A 71 10.01 1.11 5.38
C ALA A 71 9.79 1.83 4.03
N ASN A 72 10.67 1.57 3.08
CA ASN A 72 10.56 2.09 1.72
C ASN A 72 10.15 0.95 0.78
N THR A 73 8.97 1.06 0.19
CA THR A 73 8.39 0.11 -0.78
C THR A 73 8.35 0.69 -2.20
N GLY A 74 9.36 1.50 -2.53
CA GLY A 74 9.42 2.34 -3.75
C GLY A 74 8.97 3.77 -3.49
N VAL A 75 8.25 3.99 -2.39
CA VAL A 75 7.94 5.30 -1.78
C VAL A 75 8.10 5.18 -0.26
N PRO A 76 8.43 6.28 0.44
CA PRO A 76 8.68 6.25 1.88
C PRO A 76 7.38 6.11 2.67
N HIS A 77 7.38 5.22 3.67
CA HIS A 77 6.28 4.96 4.58
C HIS A 77 6.72 4.95 6.03
N THR A 78 6.14 5.82 6.84
CA THR A 78 6.22 5.75 8.30
C THR A 78 5.04 4.94 8.81
N VAL A 79 5.27 4.04 9.75
CA VAL A 79 4.27 3.17 10.35
C VAL A 79 4.23 3.42 11.86
N ILE A 80 3.05 3.71 12.39
CA ILE A 80 2.76 3.89 13.81
C ILE A 80 1.71 2.85 14.20
N ILE A 81 1.99 2.09 15.25
CA ILE A 81 1.08 1.08 15.78
C ILE A 81 0.21 1.72 16.87
N ALA A 82 -1.08 1.51 16.80
CA ALA A 82 -2.05 2.04 17.75
C ALA A 82 -3.00 0.92 18.22
N ASP A 83 -3.50 1.06 19.46
CA ASP A 83 -4.46 0.12 20.05
C ASP A 83 -5.85 0.24 19.39
N ASP A 84 -6.25 1.45 19.04
CA ASP A 84 -7.49 1.73 18.29
C ASP A 84 -7.21 2.76 17.18
N VAL A 85 -6.98 2.25 15.98
CA VAL A 85 -6.71 3.10 14.82
C VAL A 85 -7.93 3.92 14.39
N LYS A 86 -9.15 3.47 14.74
CA LYS A 86 -10.39 4.16 14.37
C LYS A 86 -10.60 5.45 15.16
N ALA A 87 -10.10 5.50 16.39
CA ALA A 87 -10.21 6.68 17.25
C ALA A 87 -9.21 7.80 16.90
N LEU A 88 -8.22 7.55 16.02
CA LEU A 88 -7.16 8.52 15.71
C LEU A 88 -7.66 9.62 14.77
N ASP A 89 -7.21 10.85 15.02
CA ASP A 89 -7.27 11.96 14.05
C ASP A 89 -6.18 11.78 12.98
N ILE A 90 -6.50 11.02 11.93
CA ILE A 90 -5.54 10.72 10.86
C ILE A 90 -5.13 11.98 10.10
N LYS A 91 -6.04 12.95 9.96
CA LYS A 91 -5.73 14.20 9.25
C LYS A 91 -4.69 15.03 10.02
N GLY A 92 -4.88 15.21 11.31
CA GLY A 92 -3.98 15.98 12.16
C GLY A 92 -2.64 15.26 12.36
N LEU A 93 -2.67 14.03 12.88
CA LEU A 93 -1.46 13.24 13.14
C LEU A 93 -0.70 12.91 11.84
N GLY A 94 -1.42 12.57 10.78
CA GLY A 94 -0.83 12.26 9.49
C GLY A 94 -0.07 13.43 8.88
N ALA A 95 -0.60 14.65 8.98
CA ALA A 95 0.09 15.86 8.54
C ALA A 95 1.37 16.11 9.36
N LEU A 96 1.33 15.92 10.68
CA LEU A 96 2.52 16.06 11.53
C LEU A 96 3.62 15.06 11.13
N VAL A 97 3.28 13.81 10.85
CA VAL A 97 4.23 12.80 10.36
C VAL A 97 4.74 13.15 8.96
N ARG A 98 3.82 13.51 8.05
CA ARG A 98 4.10 13.82 6.64
C ARG A 98 5.17 14.90 6.48
N TYR A 99 5.10 15.94 7.30
CA TYR A 99 5.97 17.11 7.26
C TYR A 99 7.02 17.12 8.35
N HIS A 100 7.18 16.05 9.13
CA HIS A 100 8.15 15.98 10.21
C HIS A 100 9.59 16.18 9.71
N ALA A 101 10.38 16.96 10.43
CA ALA A 101 11.76 17.32 10.05
C ALA A 101 12.66 16.10 9.82
N HIS A 102 12.39 14.98 10.53
CA HIS A 102 13.09 13.71 10.37
C HIS A 102 13.07 13.17 8.93
N PHE A 103 12.02 13.48 8.16
CA PHE A 103 11.83 12.99 6.79
C PHE A 103 12.08 14.07 5.72
N ALA A 104 12.57 15.24 6.11
CA ALA A 104 12.84 16.33 5.18
C ALA A 104 14.00 15.99 4.22
N PRO A 105 13.99 16.50 2.97
CA PRO A 105 12.93 17.32 2.38
C PRO A 105 11.79 16.52 1.75
N ALA A 106 11.97 15.23 1.50
CA ALA A 106 11.04 14.41 0.72
C ALA A 106 9.71 14.14 1.44
N GLY A 107 9.75 14.07 2.78
CA GLY A 107 8.62 13.65 3.61
C GLY A 107 8.27 12.18 3.43
N THR A 108 7.18 11.74 4.04
CA THR A 108 6.75 10.34 4.08
C THR A 108 5.24 10.21 4.00
N ASN A 109 4.72 9.04 3.61
CA ASN A 109 3.35 8.65 3.89
C ASN A 109 3.24 8.25 5.36
N ALA A 110 2.15 8.60 6.03
CA ALA A 110 1.89 8.19 7.41
C ALA A 110 0.85 7.09 7.46
N ASN A 111 1.25 5.93 7.98
CA ASN A 111 0.41 4.75 8.11
C ASN A 111 0.18 4.47 9.59
N PHE A 112 -1.06 4.37 9.98
CA PHE A 112 -1.48 4.02 11.33
C PHE A 112 -2.12 2.65 11.28
N ILE A 113 -1.59 1.69 12.04
CA ILE A 113 -2.05 0.31 12.02
C ILE A 113 -2.51 -0.15 13.39
N GLN A 114 -3.48 -1.04 13.38
CA GLN A 114 -3.91 -1.82 14.53
C GLN A 114 -3.73 -3.29 14.22
N ILE A 115 -3.04 -4.01 15.08
CA ILE A 115 -2.87 -5.46 14.97
C ILE A 115 -4.10 -6.13 15.58
N LEU A 116 -4.90 -6.83 14.78
CA LEU A 116 -6.06 -7.60 15.24
C LEU A 116 -5.70 -9.05 15.57
N GLY A 117 -4.65 -9.54 14.94
CA GLY A 117 -4.16 -10.89 15.10
C GLY A 117 -2.92 -11.11 14.25
N ARG A 118 -2.38 -12.33 14.29
CA ARG A 118 -1.14 -12.63 13.56
C ARG A 118 -1.25 -12.52 12.04
N GLU A 119 -2.46 -12.58 11.50
CA GLU A 119 -2.73 -12.51 10.06
C GLU A 119 -3.70 -11.39 9.68
N GLU A 120 -4.01 -10.47 10.62
CA GLU A 120 -4.99 -9.41 10.40
C GLU A 120 -4.57 -8.07 10.98
N LEU A 121 -4.62 -7.02 10.13
CA LEU A 121 -4.35 -5.65 10.49
C LEU A 121 -5.45 -4.71 9.97
N LEU A 122 -5.72 -3.64 10.72
CA LEU A 122 -6.40 -2.46 10.19
C LEU A 122 -5.37 -1.41 9.80
N LEU A 123 -5.64 -0.68 8.73
CA LEU A 123 -4.75 0.37 8.22
C LEU A 123 -5.54 1.63 7.89
N ARG A 124 -5.02 2.77 8.35
CA ARG A 124 -5.43 4.11 7.88
C ARG A 124 -4.19 4.86 7.43
N THR A 125 -4.26 5.50 6.26
CA THR A 125 -3.09 6.15 5.64
C THR A 125 -3.39 7.61 5.29
N TYR A 126 -2.53 8.52 5.77
CA TYR A 126 -2.40 9.87 5.24
C TYR A 126 -1.35 9.84 4.13
N GLU A 127 -1.76 10.16 2.92
CA GLU A 127 -0.93 9.92 1.73
C GLU A 127 -0.23 11.20 1.26
N ARG A 128 1.08 11.09 1.08
CA ARG A 128 1.93 12.13 0.50
C ARG A 128 1.54 12.41 -0.96
N GLY A 129 1.25 13.67 -1.26
CA GLY A 129 0.81 14.11 -2.59
C GLY A 129 -0.72 14.22 -2.71
N VAL A 130 -1.49 13.51 -1.89
CA VAL A 130 -2.92 13.73 -1.68
C VAL A 130 -3.15 14.69 -0.53
N GLU A 131 -2.29 14.64 0.48
CA GLU A 131 -2.28 15.46 1.69
C GLU A 131 -3.60 15.34 2.48
N ASN A 132 -4.10 14.12 2.52
CA ASN A 132 -5.30 13.73 3.27
C ASN A 132 -5.30 12.20 3.49
N GLU A 133 -6.25 11.71 4.31
CA GLU A 133 -6.53 10.29 4.41
C GLU A 133 -7.08 9.75 3.09
N THR A 134 -6.52 8.62 2.62
CA THR A 134 -6.99 7.91 1.43
C THR A 134 -7.68 6.60 1.80
N TYR A 135 -8.64 6.17 0.98
CA TYR A 135 -9.40 4.93 1.23
C TYR A 135 -8.55 3.66 1.16
N ALA A 136 -7.48 3.66 0.36
CA ALA A 136 -6.56 2.54 0.25
C ALA A 136 -5.21 2.98 -0.31
N CYS A 137 -4.12 2.53 0.33
CA CYS A 137 -2.74 2.70 -0.13
C CYS A 137 -2.04 1.33 -0.15
N GLY A 138 -1.87 0.74 -1.34
CA GLY A 138 -1.29 -0.60 -1.48
C GLY A 138 0.15 -0.69 -1.01
N THR A 139 0.98 0.32 -1.30
CA THR A 139 2.38 0.40 -0.84
C THR A 139 2.46 0.64 0.67
N GLY A 140 1.49 1.38 1.23
CA GLY A 140 1.33 1.57 2.68
C GLY A 140 0.95 0.28 3.39
N ALA A 141 0.03 -0.51 2.83
CA ALA A 141 -0.29 -1.84 3.36
C ALA A 141 0.93 -2.77 3.35
N ALA A 142 1.70 -2.76 2.26
CA ALA A 142 2.94 -3.52 2.13
C ALA A 142 3.98 -3.12 3.17
N ALA A 143 4.25 -1.82 3.34
CA ALA A 143 5.16 -1.30 4.36
C ALA A 143 4.70 -1.66 5.78
N SER A 144 3.39 -1.58 6.03
CA SER A 144 2.79 -1.90 7.34
C SER A 144 2.98 -3.37 7.71
N VAL A 145 2.73 -4.31 6.78
CA VAL A 145 2.96 -5.74 7.03
C VAL A 145 4.45 -6.04 7.16
N ALA A 146 5.31 -5.45 6.32
CA ALA A 146 6.75 -5.64 6.42
C ALA A 146 7.30 -5.21 7.79
N VAL A 147 6.87 -4.06 8.30
CA VAL A 147 7.23 -3.55 9.63
C VAL A 147 6.67 -4.46 10.73
N ALA A 148 5.38 -4.78 10.70
CA ALA A 148 4.74 -5.62 11.71
C ALA A 148 5.37 -7.02 11.77
N HIS A 149 5.71 -7.60 10.61
CA HIS A 149 6.41 -8.89 10.52
C HIS A 149 7.83 -8.81 11.09
N ALA A 150 8.59 -7.77 10.74
CA ALA A 150 9.93 -7.56 11.27
C ALA A 150 9.95 -7.36 12.80
N LEU A 151 8.88 -6.85 13.38
CA LEU A 151 8.66 -6.74 14.83
C LEU A 151 8.16 -8.04 15.48
N GLY A 152 7.86 -9.08 14.70
CA GLY A 152 7.29 -10.35 15.19
C GLY A 152 5.81 -10.25 15.59
N LEU A 153 5.10 -9.18 15.18
CA LEU A 153 3.70 -8.92 15.55
C LEU A 153 2.70 -9.59 14.60
N CYS A 154 3.11 -9.88 13.36
CA CYS A 154 2.28 -10.64 12.42
C CYS A 154 3.09 -11.68 11.63
N GLU A 155 2.38 -12.56 10.94
CA GLU A 155 2.99 -13.51 10.01
C GLU A 155 3.50 -12.82 8.72
N ALA A 156 4.33 -13.52 7.95
CA ALA A 156 4.82 -13.04 6.66
C ALA A 156 3.69 -12.85 5.62
N LYS A 157 2.53 -13.46 5.85
CA LYS A 157 1.32 -13.30 5.07
C LYS A 157 0.22 -12.78 5.97
N ALA A 158 -0.34 -11.60 5.64
CA ALA A 158 -1.39 -10.98 6.43
C ALA A 158 -2.40 -10.24 5.54
N ARG A 159 -3.64 -10.18 6.04
CA ARG A 159 -4.73 -9.38 5.48
C ARG A 159 -4.74 -8.00 6.11
N VAL A 160 -4.87 -6.99 5.29
CA VAL A 160 -4.94 -5.59 5.70
C VAL A 160 -6.28 -5.04 5.26
N THR A 161 -7.12 -4.67 6.23
CA THR A 161 -8.37 -3.95 5.96
C THR A 161 -8.07 -2.45 6.01
N THR A 162 -8.33 -1.77 4.90
CA THR A 162 -8.12 -0.33 4.74
C THR A 162 -9.32 0.48 5.24
N SER A 163 -9.19 1.82 5.36
CA SER A 163 -10.30 2.69 5.74
C SER A 163 -11.47 2.67 4.75
N GLY A 164 -11.21 2.37 3.48
CA GLY A 164 -12.23 2.14 2.46
C GLY A 164 -12.88 0.76 2.50
N SER A 165 -12.58 -0.05 3.53
CA SER A 165 -13.06 -1.43 3.67
C SER A 165 -12.56 -2.38 2.57
N GLU A 166 -11.55 -1.99 1.80
CA GLU A 166 -10.86 -2.90 0.89
C GLU A 166 -9.98 -3.84 1.71
N MET A 167 -10.06 -5.13 1.42
CA MET A 167 -9.18 -6.13 1.99
C MET A 167 -8.04 -6.42 1.01
N LEU A 168 -6.82 -6.19 1.44
CA LEU A 168 -5.60 -6.50 0.71
C LEU A 168 -4.87 -7.63 1.41
N GLU A 169 -4.40 -8.61 0.67
CA GLU A 169 -3.49 -9.63 1.18
C GLU A 169 -2.07 -9.25 0.81
N ILE A 170 -1.20 -9.18 1.79
CA ILE A 170 0.22 -8.88 1.62
C ILE A 170 1.02 -10.11 1.99
N THR A 171 1.97 -10.47 1.14
CA THR A 171 2.92 -11.55 1.41
C THR A 171 4.35 -11.02 1.31
N VAL A 172 5.13 -11.22 2.38
CA VAL A 172 6.56 -10.86 2.48
C VAL A 172 7.41 -12.11 2.27
N ARG A 173 8.36 -12.06 1.34
CA ARG A 173 9.32 -13.15 1.06
C ARG A 173 10.73 -12.57 1.01
N GLY A 174 11.39 -12.51 2.15
CA GLY A 174 12.65 -11.76 2.29
C GLY A 174 12.41 -10.27 2.06
N THR A 175 13.01 -9.69 1.01
CA THR A 175 12.79 -8.30 0.61
C THR A 175 11.64 -8.14 -0.39
N ASP A 176 11.19 -9.23 -1.01
CA ASP A 176 10.11 -9.20 -2.00
C ASP A 176 8.75 -9.09 -1.31
N ILE A 177 7.90 -8.26 -1.87
CA ILE A 177 6.53 -8.06 -1.39
C ILE A 177 5.54 -8.26 -2.53
N PHE A 178 4.49 -9.01 -2.22
CA PHE A 178 3.37 -9.27 -3.10
C PHE A 178 2.10 -8.68 -2.50
N LEU A 179 1.34 -7.99 -3.35
CA LEU A 179 0.05 -7.41 -3.00
C LEU A 179 -1.02 -8.08 -3.84
N ARG A 180 -1.97 -8.72 -3.18
CA ARG A 180 -3.16 -9.31 -3.79
C ARG A 180 -4.40 -8.57 -3.33
N GLY A 181 -5.31 -8.30 -4.24
CA GLY A 181 -6.58 -7.65 -3.97
C GLY A 181 -7.51 -7.70 -5.18
N LYS A 182 -8.74 -7.27 -4.99
CA LYS A 182 -9.74 -7.25 -6.07
C LYS A 182 -9.35 -6.27 -7.16
N ALA A 183 -9.72 -6.64 -8.39
CA ALA A 183 -9.71 -5.76 -9.54
C ALA A 183 -10.94 -6.08 -10.39
N GLN A 184 -11.65 -5.04 -10.86
CA GLN A 184 -12.90 -5.22 -11.59
C GLN A 184 -12.98 -4.27 -12.78
N LEU A 185 -13.47 -4.76 -13.92
CA LEU A 185 -13.91 -3.92 -15.02
C LEU A 185 -15.30 -3.39 -14.67
N VAL A 186 -15.41 -2.08 -14.42
CA VAL A 186 -16.65 -1.45 -13.95
C VAL A 186 -17.59 -1.15 -15.12
N TYR A 187 -17.03 -0.62 -16.23
CA TYR A 187 -17.78 -0.37 -17.46
C TYR A 187 -16.83 -0.35 -18.67
N GLN A 188 -17.41 -0.45 -19.87
CA GLN A 188 -16.72 -0.24 -21.13
C GLN A 188 -17.50 0.79 -21.93
N GLY A 189 -16.80 1.68 -22.63
CA GLY A 189 -17.40 2.74 -23.43
C GLY A 189 -16.49 3.12 -24.59
N GLU A 190 -17.09 3.81 -25.57
CA GLU A 190 -16.39 4.35 -26.72
C GLU A 190 -16.43 5.88 -26.69
N PHE A 191 -15.32 6.51 -27.04
CA PHE A 191 -15.21 7.95 -27.16
C PHE A 191 -14.86 8.31 -28.62
N SER A 192 -15.50 9.35 -29.15
CA SER A 192 -15.03 9.98 -30.37
C SER A 192 -13.67 10.66 -30.09
N PRO A 193 -12.63 10.47 -30.95
CA PRO A 193 -11.37 11.18 -30.82
C PRO A 193 -11.53 12.70 -30.72
N ALA A 194 -12.47 13.26 -31.49
CA ALA A 194 -12.78 14.69 -31.47
C ALA A 194 -13.29 15.17 -30.08
N ALA A 195 -13.95 14.31 -29.29
CA ALA A 195 -14.39 14.66 -27.93
C ALA A 195 -13.23 14.77 -26.94
N LEU A 196 -12.06 14.20 -27.28
CA LEU A 196 -10.83 14.25 -26.48
C LEU A 196 -9.86 15.31 -27.01
N GLY A 197 -10.22 16.05 -28.07
CA GLY A 197 -9.33 17.03 -28.70
C GLY A 197 -8.14 16.40 -29.45
N LEU A 198 -8.27 15.13 -29.87
CA LEU A 198 -7.27 14.35 -30.60
C LEU A 198 -7.58 14.32 -32.10
#